data_8121196ec02a4d12802da4480efb001e
#
_entry.id   8121196ec02a4d12802da4480efb001e
#
_cell.length_a   1.000
_cell.length_b   1.000
_cell.length_c   1.000
_cell.angle_alpha   90.00
_cell.angle_beta   90.00
_cell.angle_gamma   90.00
#
_symmetry.space_group_name_H-M   'P 1'
#
loop_
_entity.id
_entity.type
_entity.pdbx_description
1 polymer ?
#
loop_
_entity_poly.entity_id
_entity_poly.type
_entity_poly.pdbx_seq_one_letter_code
_entity_poly.pdbx_strand_id
1 'polypeptide(L)'
;MKNKNVKDEKKEKKIGLTTKIFIALLLGAVFGIVLCYLIPDSKVKNDVIVEGILYVIGQGFIRLMKMLVVPLVFCSLVCGSMAIGDTKKLGTVGVRTLVFYLATTALAVTVALSIGNLINPGVGLDMSAIKTSASTVETMEATSLTDTILNIIPDNPINSLASGTMLQVIVFALIIGIILAKMGERAETVANFFSQFNDIMMEMTMMIMSLAPIGVFCLISRTFATIGFSAFVPLAKYMIAVLLALAIQCLGVYQILLKIFTGLNPIRFIKKFFPVMAFTFSTATSNATIPLSIDTLSKKVGVSKKISSFTIPLGATINMDGTSIMQGVAVVFAAQAFGIHLSMVDYITVIGTATLASVGTAGVPSVGLVTLTMVFNSVGLPVEAIGLIMGIDRILDMTRTAVNITGDAVCTTIVAHQNKALDKKVFYETE
;
A
#
# COMPACT_ATOMS: atom_id res chain seq x y z
N MET A 1 -26.00 23.45 49.97
CA MET A 1 -25.25 24.41 49.15
C MET A 1 -23.80 23.98 49.11
N LYS A 2 -23.31 23.43 48.00
CA LYS A 2 -21.91 23.38 47.62
C LYS A 2 -21.87 23.20 46.09
N ASN A 3 -21.69 24.32 45.39
CA ASN A 3 -21.41 24.37 43.95
C ASN A 3 -20.09 23.65 43.67
N LYS A 4 -20.13 22.57 42.89
CA LYS A 4 -18.96 22.04 42.23
C LYS A 4 -18.87 22.70 40.86
N ASN A 5 -17.92 23.63 40.72
CA ASN A 5 -17.47 24.14 39.45
C ASN A 5 -16.93 22.98 38.59
N VAL A 6 -17.67 22.61 37.55
CA VAL A 6 -17.17 21.81 36.47
C VAL A 6 -16.33 22.73 35.60
N LYS A 7 -15.01 22.66 35.75
CA LYS A 7 -14.08 23.26 34.78
C LYS A 7 -14.23 22.51 33.48
N ASP A 8 -14.77 23.17 32.48
CA ASP A 8 -14.68 22.76 31.10
C ASP A 8 -13.19 22.70 30.70
N GLU A 9 -12.60 21.51 30.80
CA GLU A 9 -11.33 21.26 30.12
C GLU A 9 -11.58 21.31 28.63
N LYS A 10 -11.22 22.43 27.98
CA LYS A 10 -11.07 22.52 26.54
C LYS A 10 -10.08 21.44 26.12
N LYS A 11 -10.56 20.30 25.63
CA LYS A 11 -9.75 19.30 24.92
C LYS A 11 -9.12 20.03 23.71
N GLU A 12 -7.86 20.40 23.85
CA GLU A 12 -7.05 20.85 22.71
C GLU A 12 -7.18 19.76 21.63
N LYS A 13 -7.76 20.10 20.48
CA LYS A 13 -7.82 19.22 19.32
C LYS A 13 -6.38 18.99 18.85
N LYS A 14 -5.75 17.92 19.28
CA LYS A 14 -4.42 17.52 18.79
C LYS A 14 -4.51 17.35 17.30
N ILE A 15 -3.70 18.10 16.56
CA ILE A 15 -3.57 18.01 15.11
C ILE A 15 -3.12 16.59 14.76
N GLY A 16 -3.91 15.89 13.95
CA GLY A 16 -3.62 14.53 13.53
C GLY A 16 -2.33 14.43 12.68
N LEU A 17 -1.70 13.27 12.67
CA LEU A 17 -0.48 13.01 11.91
C LEU A 17 -0.62 13.38 10.41
N THR A 18 -1.77 13.06 9.82
CA THR A 18 -2.15 13.43 8.45
C THR A 18 -1.99 14.92 8.18
N THR A 19 -2.60 15.74 9.04
CA THR A 19 -2.57 17.21 8.90
C THR A 19 -1.14 17.73 9.05
N LYS A 20 -0.34 17.14 9.96
CA LYS A 20 1.07 17.50 10.15
C LYS A 20 1.90 17.19 8.89
N ILE A 21 1.70 16.03 8.27
CA ILE A 21 2.39 15.64 7.02
C ILE A 21 2.00 16.60 5.89
N PHE A 22 0.72 16.94 5.76
CA PHE A 22 0.25 17.86 4.72
C PHE A 22 0.80 19.28 4.90
N ILE A 23 0.82 19.79 6.13
CA ILE A 23 1.46 21.06 6.45
C ILE A 23 2.96 21.01 6.12
N ALA A 24 3.65 19.95 6.51
CA ALA A 24 5.07 19.76 6.25
C ALA A 24 5.39 19.71 4.75
N LEU A 25 4.53 19.09 3.93
CA LEU A 25 4.64 19.10 2.48
C LEU A 25 4.54 20.52 1.91
N LEU A 26 3.50 21.27 2.28
CA LEU A 26 3.30 22.63 1.78
C LEU A 26 4.45 23.54 2.20
N LEU A 27 4.84 23.51 3.49
CA LEU A 27 5.97 24.30 4.00
C LEU A 27 7.29 23.87 3.34
N GLY A 28 7.49 22.58 3.12
CA GLY A 28 8.68 22.06 2.43
C GLY A 28 8.76 22.50 0.98
N ALA A 29 7.65 22.47 0.25
CA ALA A 29 7.60 22.97 -1.13
C ALA A 29 7.89 24.47 -1.20
N VAL A 30 7.26 25.28 -0.35
CA VAL A 30 7.50 26.72 -0.28
C VAL A 30 8.96 26.99 0.09
N PHE A 31 9.50 26.35 1.11
CA PHE A 31 10.88 26.52 1.53
C PHE A 31 11.87 26.11 0.44
N GLY A 32 11.65 25.00 -0.24
CA GLY A 32 12.48 24.57 -1.37
C GLY A 32 12.45 25.56 -2.55
N ILE A 33 11.27 26.08 -2.90
CA ILE A 33 11.11 27.13 -3.92
C ILE A 33 11.84 28.40 -3.54
N VAL A 34 11.72 28.84 -2.29
CA VAL A 34 12.47 30.01 -1.76
C VAL A 34 13.98 29.79 -1.89
N LEU A 35 14.47 28.60 -1.49
CA LEU A 35 15.88 28.24 -1.68
C LEU A 35 16.29 28.26 -3.16
N CYS A 36 15.43 27.76 -4.06
CA CYS A 36 15.75 27.67 -5.48
C CYS A 36 15.84 29.04 -6.16
N TYR A 37 14.85 29.92 -5.92
CA TYR A 37 14.68 31.14 -6.72
C TYR A 37 15.05 32.44 -6.00
N LEU A 38 14.97 32.50 -4.66
CA LEU A 38 15.18 33.73 -3.90
C LEU A 38 16.54 33.78 -3.19
N ILE A 39 17.16 32.63 -2.94
CA ILE A 39 18.47 32.57 -2.26
C ILE A 39 19.57 32.29 -3.30
N PRO A 40 20.55 33.21 -3.47
CA PRO A 40 21.66 33.00 -4.39
C PRO A 40 22.46 31.75 -4.06
N ASP A 41 23.06 31.13 -5.08
CA ASP A 41 23.90 29.96 -4.89
C ASP A 41 25.12 30.32 -4.04
N SER A 42 25.31 29.54 -2.99
CA SER A 42 26.41 29.69 -2.04
C SER A 42 26.77 28.32 -1.46
N LYS A 43 28.01 28.17 -0.99
CA LYS A 43 28.43 26.96 -0.28
C LYS A 43 27.53 26.64 0.92
N VAL A 44 27.08 27.67 1.64
CA VAL A 44 26.18 27.48 2.79
C VAL A 44 24.81 26.95 2.34
N LYS A 45 24.22 27.49 1.26
CA LYS A 45 22.97 26.99 0.70
C LYS A 45 23.11 25.55 0.22
N ASN A 46 24.08 25.30 -0.65
CA ASN A 46 24.17 24.03 -1.35
C ASN A 46 24.75 22.92 -0.47
N ASP A 47 25.90 23.15 0.18
CA ASP A 47 26.62 22.10 0.90
C ASP A 47 26.08 21.90 2.33
N VAL A 48 25.67 22.99 3.03
CA VAL A 48 25.23 22.88 4.43
C VAL A 48 23.73 22.67 4.53
N ILE A 49 22.91 23.46 3.81
CA ILE A 49 21.45 23.36 3.95
C ILE A 49 20.90 22.22 3.08
N VAL A 50 21.13 22.26 1.77
CA VAL A 50 20.46 21.30 0.83
C VAL A 50 21.09 19.91 0.93
N GLU A 51 22.42 19.79 0.74
CA GLU A 51 23.12 18.50 0.76
C GLU A 51 23.61 18.10 2.16
N GLY A 52 23.57 19.01 3.14
CA GLY A 52 23.85 18.70 4.54
C GLY A 52 22.56 18.37 5.29
N ILE A 53 21.90 19.38 5.85
CA ILE A 53 20.78 19.18 6.81
C ILE A 53 19.58 18.48 6.16
N LEU A 54 19.09 19.02 5.03
CA LEU A 54 17.90 18.46 4.38
C LEU A 54 18.14 17.04 3.87
N TYR A 55 19.33 16.80 3.27
CA TYR A 55 19.73 15.46 2.81
C TYR A 55 19.84 14.46 3.95
N VAL A 56 20.58 14.79 5.01
CA VAL A 56 20.84 13.85 6.13
C VAL A 56 19.54 13.47 6.83
N ILE A 57 18.67 14.43 7.14
CA ILE A 57 17.39 14.15 7.82
C ILE A 57 16.45 13.39 6.89
N GLY A 58 16.32 13.83 5.64
CA GLY A 58 15.46 13.17 4.65
C GLY A 58 15.88 11.72 4.37
N GLN A 59 17.17 11.50 4.10
CA GLN A 59 17.73 10.18 3.86
C GLN A 59 17.73 9.32 5.13
N GLY A 60 17.94 9.92 6.30
CA GLY A 60 17.78 9.23 7.58
C GLY A 60 16.39 8.64 7.74
N PHE A 61 15.34 9.41 7.38
CA PHE A 61 13.96 8.93 7.40
C PHE A 61 13.73 7.79 6.40
N ILE A 62 14.24 7.91 5.16
CA ILE A 62 14.17 6.82 4.16
C ILE A 62 14.88 5.56 4.66
N ARG A 63 16.06 5.69 5.30
CA ARG A 63 16.79 4.54 5.87
C ARG A 63 16.01 3.86 6.99
N LEU A 64 15.32 4.63 7.84
CA LEU A 64 14.44 4.06 8.87
C LEU A 64 13.27 3.29 8.24
N MET A 65 12.69 3.79 7.15
CA MET A 65 11.65 3.07 6.40
C MET A 65 12.21 1.78 5.79
N LYS A 66 13.38 1.83 5.14
CA LYS A 66 14.04 0.65 4.56
C LYS A 66 14.33 -0.44 5.61
N MET A 67 14.74 -0.05 6.82
CA MET A 67 15.02 -0.98 7.93
C MET A 67 13.82 -1.83 8.29
N LEU A 68 12.60 -1.30 8.12
CA LEU A 68 11.36 -2.03 8.42
C LEU A 68 11.01 -3.10 7.37
N VAL A 69 11.46 -2.92 6.12
CA VAL A 69 10.91 -3.67 4.97
C VAL A 69 11.01 -5.18 5.17
N VAL A 70 12.21 -5.69 5.37
CA VAL A 70 12.42 -7.15 5.46
C VAL A 70 11.70 -7.77 6.65
N PRO A 71 11.90 -7.31 7.90
CA PRO A 71 11.28 -7.96 9.06
C PRO A 71 9.76 -7.79 9.07
N LEU A 72 9.22 -6.63 8.69
CA LEU A 72 7.79 -6.40 8.63
C LEU A 72 7.13 -7.30 7.57
N VAL A 73 7.65 -7.30 6.33
CA VAL A 73 7.09 -8.10 5.23
C VAL A 73 7.16 -9.59 5.57
N PHE A 74 8.30 -10.06 6.10
CA PHE A 74 8.46 -11.46 6.47
C PHE A 74 7.42 -11.91 7.51
N CYS A 75 7.30 -11.19 8.62
CA CYS A 75 6.36 -11.56 9.68
C CYS A 75 4.91 -11.40 9.25
N SER A 76 4.60 -10.32 8.53
CA SER A 76 3.24 -10.06 8.02
C SER A 76 2.78 -11.15 7.04
N LEU A 77 3.67 -11.60 6.15
CA LEU A 77 3.38 -12.70 5.21
C LEU A 77 3.25 -14.05 5.92
N VAL A 78 4.07 -14.33 6.92
CA VAL A 78 3.90 -15.54 7.75
C VAL A 78 2.53 -15.52 8.41
N CYS A 79 2.14 -14.41 9.05
CA CYS A 79 0.83 -14.26 9.69
C CYS A 79 -0.33 -14.36 8.68
N GLY A 80 -0.20 -13.68 7.54
CA GLY A 80 -1.20 -13.72 6.46
C GLY A 80 -1.40 -15.12 5.90
N SER A 81 -0.30 -15.86 5.65
CA SER A 81 -0.37 -17.22 5.13
C SER A 81 -0.84 -18.25 6.16
N MET A 82 -0.62 -18.02 7.47
CA MET A 82 -1.26 -18.81 8.53
C MET A 82 -2.79 -18.65 8.49
N ALA A 83 -3.28 -17.43 8.31
CA ALA A 83 -4.72 -17.16 8.21
C ALA A 83 -5.35 -17.88 6.99
N ILE A 84 -4.62 -18.00 5.88
CA ILE A 84 -5.04 -18.78 4.70
C ILE A 84 -5.11 -20.28 5.02
N GLY A 85 -4.14 -20.80 5.75
CA GLY A 85 -4.08 -22.24 6.12
C GLY A 85 -5.24 -22.71 7.00
N ASP A 86 -5.80 -21.81 7.84
CA ASP A 86 -6.97 -22.10 8.68
C ASP A 86 -8.29 -22.16 7.86
N THR A 87 -8.24 -21.86 6.56
CA THR A 87 -9.38 -21.97 5.63
C THR A 87 -9.94 -23.40 5.52
N LYS A 88 -9.26 -24.43 6.02
CA LYS A 88 -9.80 -25.78 6.14
C LYS A 88 -11.14 -25.82 6.89
N LYS A 89 -11.38 -24.86 7.80
CA LYS A 89 -12.65 -24.75 8.55
C LYS A 89 -13.81 -24.21 7.70
N LEU A 90 -13.54 -23.49 6.62
CA LEU A 90 -14.55 -22.92 5.71
C LEU A 90 -14.50 -23.49 4.27
N GLY A 91 -13.57 -24.39 3.95
CA GLY A 91 -13.52 -25.13 2.70
C GLY A 91 -13.49 -24.22 1.45
N THR A 92 -14.48 -24.41 0.57
CA THR A 92 -14.55 -23.72 -0.73
C THR A 92 -14.68 -22.18 -0.62
N VAL A 93 -15.22 -21.65 0.47
CA VAL A 93 -15.35 -20.19 0.67
C VAL A 93 -13.96 -19.55 0.76
N GLY A 94 -13.06 -20.10 1.57
CA GLY A 94 -11.71 -19.56 1.75
C GLY A 94 -10.89 -19.59 0.47
N VAL A 95 -10.89 -20.71 -0.26
CA VAL A 95 -10.16 -20.85 -1.52
C VAL A 95 -10.68 -19.87 -2.57
N ARG A 96 -12.00 -19.77 -2.73
CA ARG A 96 -12.61 -18.82 -3.69
C ARG A 96 -12.27 -17.37 -3.36
N THR A 97 -12.31 -17.00 -2.08
CA THR A 97 -11.96 -15.67 -1.60
C THR A 97 -10.51 -15.34 -1.92
N LEU A 98 -9.59 -16.26 -1.61
CA LEU A 98 -8.16 -16.07 -1.88
C LEU A 98 -7.86 -15.91 -3.38
N VAL A 99 -8.39 -16.82 -4.20
CA VAL A 99 -8.21 -16.77 -5.65
C VAL A 99 -8.74 -15.46 -6.22
N PHE A 100 -9.91 -15.01 -5.73
CA PHE A 100 -10.47 -13.74 -6.14
C PHE A 100 -9.55 -12.57 -5.80
N TYR A 101 -9.05 -12.47 -4.56
CA TYR A 101 -8.16 -11.39 -4.13
C TYR A 101 -6.86 -11.35 -4.94
N LEU A 102 -6.20 -12.49 -5.13
CA LEU A 102 -4.98 -12.55 -5.94
C LEU A 102 -5.23 -12.16 -7.39
N ALA A 103 -6.34 -12.60 -7.98
CA ALA A 103 -6.69 -12.25 -9.36
C ALA A 103 -7.03 -10.76 -9.51
N THR A 104 -7.79 -10.17 -8.58
CA THR A 104 -8.12 -8.74 -8.63
C THR A 104 -6.92 -7.87 -8.38
N THR A 105 -5.99 -8.26 -7.49
CA THR A 105 -4.75 -7.54 -7.25
C THR A 105 -3.84 -7.55 -8.47
N ALA A 106 -3.65 -8.71 -9.10
CA ALA A 106 -2.87 -8.80 -10.35
C ALA A 106 -3.47 -7.93 -11.47
N LEU A 107 -4.80 -7.91 -11.58
CA LEU A 107 -5.52 -7.06 -12.52
C LEU A 107 -5.35 -5.58 -12.19
N ALA A 108 -5.43 -5.23 -10.91
CA ALA A 108 -5.25 -3.87 -10.41
C ALA A 108 -3.85 -3.31 -10.73
N VAL A 109 -2.80 -4.11 -10.52
CA VAL A 109 -1.42 -3.74 -10.89
C VAL A 109 -1.28 -3.58 -12.39
N THR A 110 -1.89 -4.47 -13.18
CA THR A 110 -1.86 -4.38 -14.65
C THR A 110 -2.54 -3.10 -15.15
N VAL A 111 -3.69 -2.75 -14.58
CA VAL A 111 -4.37 -1.47 -14.87
C VAL A 111 -3.48 -0.29 -14.48
N ALA A 112 -2.84 -0.34 -13.31
CA ALA A 112 -1.96 0.71 -12.81
C ALA A 112 -0.75 0.95 -13.73
N LEU A 113 -0.07 -0.12 -14.14
CA LEU A 113 1.06 -0.06 -15.09
C LEU A 113 0.61 0.50 -16.44
N SER A 114 -0.55 0.09 -16.93
CA SER A 114 -1.11 0.58 -18.20
C SER A 114 -1.43 2.07 -18.13
N ILE A 115 -2.10 2.54 -17.07
CA ILE A 115 -2.42 3.95 -16.86
C ILE A 115 -1.15 4.78 -16.63
N GLY A 116 -0.19 4.26 -15.87
CA GLY A 116 1.11 4.89 -15.68
C GLY A 116 1.84 5.14 -17.00
N ASN A 117 1.91 4.14 -17.87
CA ASN A 117 2.52 4.28 -19.19
C ASN A 117 1.72 5.18 -20.15
N LEU A 118 0.40 5.27 -19.99
CA LEU A 118 -0.44 6.14 -20.82
C LEU A 118 -0.27 7.62 -20.42
N ILE A 119 -0.24 7.91 -19.13
CA ILE A 119 -0.15 9.28 -18.61
C ILE A 119 1.29 9.79 -18.57
N ASN A 120 2.27 8.87 -18.50
CA ASN A 120 3.69 9.19 -18.42
C ASN A 120 4.00 10.22 -17.30
N PRO A 121 3.72 9.91 -16.03
CA PRO A 121 3.80 10.87 -14.94
C PRO A 121 5.21 11.32 -14.61
N GLY A 122 6.24 10.49 -14.84
CA GLY A 122 7.64 10.80 -14.53
C GLY A 122 8.37 11.56 -15.64
N VAL A 123 7.80 11.63 -16.84
CA VAL A 123 8.43 12.31 -17.96
C VAL A 123 8.51 13.82 -17.71
N GLY A 124 9.72 14.35 -17.89
CA GLY A 124 10.03 15.76 -17.62
C GLY A 124 10.55 16.03 -16.22
N LEU A 125 10.64 15.01 -15.35
CA LEU A 125 11.32 15.07 -14.07
C LEU A 125 12.71 14.42 -14.20
N ASP A 126 13.76 15.20 -14.06
CA ASP A 126 15.13 14.69 -14.07
C ASP A 126 15.63 14.53 -12.62
N MET A 127 15.64 13.29 -12.15
CA MET A 127 16.14 12.93 -10.82
C MET A 127 17.62 12.54 -10.84
N SER A 128 18.29 12.57 -11.97
CA SER A 128 19.71 12.19 -12.10
C SER A 128 20.64 13.12 -11.29
N ALA A 129 20.23 14.37 -11.11
CA ALA A 129 20.94 15.35 -10.28
C ALA A 129 20.86 15.08 -8.77
N ILE A 130 19.89 14.26 -8.34
CA ILE A 130 19.76 13.84 -6.94
C ILE A 130 20.71 12.67 -6.74
N LYS A 131 21.81 12.90 -5.98
CA LYS A 131 22.76 11.83 -5.64
C LYS A 131 21.99 10.64 -5.08
N THR A 132 21.94 9.56 -5.84
CA THR A 132 21.39 8.29 -5.39
C THR A 132 22.37 7.68 -4.40
N SER A 133 21.87 7.27 -3.23
CA SER A 133 22.63 6.42 -2.32
C SER A 133 22.74 4.99 -2.89
N ALA A 134 22.23 4.77 -4.09
CA ALA A 134 22.32 3.52 -4.79
C ALA A 134 23.78 3.30 -5.22
N SER A 135 24.40 2.28 -4.65
CA SER A 135 25.48 1.56 -5.29
C SER A 135 25.17 1.45 -6.77
N THR A 136 26.13 1.81 -7.62
CA THR A 136 26.12 1.65 -9.07
C THR A 136 25.04 0.69 -9.54
N VAL A 137 24.06 1.22 -10.27
CA VAL A 137 23.16 0.40 -11.07
C VAL A 137 24.10 -0.30 -12.07
N GLU A 138 24.60 -1.47 -11.68
CA GLU A 138 25.14 -2.40 -12.68
C GLU A 138 23.97 -2.62 -13.63
N THR A 139 24.18 -2.31 -14.89
CA THR A 139 23.27 -2.65 -15.97
C THR A 139 22.99 -4.14 -15.82
N MET A 140 21.86 -4.48 -15.19
CA MET A 140 21.43 -5.87 -15.12
C MET A 140 21.22 -6.33 -16.55
N GLU A 141 22.09 -7.22 -17.00
CA GLU A 141 21.84 -7.98 -18.22
C GLU A 141 20.44 -8.58 -18.11
N ALA A 142 19.67 -8.51 -19.19
CA ALA A 142 18.30 -8.97 -19.22
C ALA A 142 18.27 -10.45 -18.75
N THR A 143 17.92 -10.67 -17.49
CA THR A 143 17.80 -12.02 -16.94
C THR A 143 16.72 -12.77 -17.70
N SER A 144 17.01 -14.01 -18.09
CA SER A 144 16.02 -14.84 -18.77
C SER A 144 14.80 -15.07 -17.87
N LEU A 145 13.61 -15.26 -18.47
CA LEU A 145 12.42 -15.63 -17.71
C LEU A 145 12.64 -16.89 -16.87
N THR A 146 13.45 -17.83 -17.38
CA THR A 146 13.82 -19.07 -16.69
C THR A 146 14.60 -18.78 -15.40
N ASP A 147 15.62 -17.91 -15.49
CA ASP A 147 16.45 -17.53 -14.34
C ASP A 147 15.62 -16.75 -13.31
N THR A 148 14.71 -15.89 -13.78
CA THR A 148 13.79 -15.16 -12.89
C THR A 148 12.90 -16.12 -12.11
N ILE A 149 12.34 -17.15 -12.76
CA ILE A 149 11.49 -18.15 -12.10
C ILE A 149 12.29 -18.99 -11.11
N LEU A 150 13.49 -19.44 -11.47
CA LEU A 150 14.35 -20.21 -10.58
C LEU A 150 14.80 -19.39 -9.38
N ASN A 151 15.15 -18.12 -9.60
CA ASN A 151 15.58 -17.20 -8.54
C ASN A 151 14.46 -16.81 -7.56
N ILE A 152 13.22 -17.22 -7.79
CA ILE A 152 12.13 -17.07 -6.81
C ILE A 152 12.35 -17.97 -5.59
N ILE A 153 13.01 -19.14 -5.77
CA ILE A 153 13.26 -20.11 -4.71
C ILE A 153 14.61 -19.81 -4.07
N PRO A 154 14.66 -19.50 -2.76
CA PRO A 154 15.93 -19.20 -2.10
C PRO A 154 16.79 -20.44 -1.90
N ASP A 155 18.05 -20.41 -2.33
CA ASP A 155 19.07 -21.43 -1.94
C ASP A 155 19.42 -21.30 -0.46
N ASN A 156 19.47 -20.06 0.04
CA ASN A 156 19.70 -19.76 1.46
C ASN A 156 18.76 -18.66 1.92
N PRO A 157 17.66 -19.00 2.62
CA PRO A 157 16.68 -18.02 3.06
C PRO A 157 17.23 -16.97 4.04
N ILE A 158 18.25 -17.30 4.83
CA ILE A 158 18.88 -16.34 5.73
C ILE A 158 19.65 -15.28 4.93
N ASN A 159 20.35 -15.71 3.88
CA ASN A 159 21.01 -14.77 2.98
C ASN A 159 19.99 -13.87 2.27
N SER A 160 18.86 -14.43 1.84
CA SER A 160 17.77 -13.66 1.21
C SER A 160 17.18 -12.60 2.14
N LEU A 161 17.02 -12.92 3.43
CA LEU A 161 16.59 -11.96 4.45
C LEU A 161 17.65 -10.87 4.68
N ALA A 162 18.94 -11.24 4.74
CA ALA A 162 20.03 -10.30 4.96
C ALA A 162 20.25 -9.36 3.76
N SER A 163 20.17 -9.88 2.54
CA SER A 163 20.32 -9.09 1.30
C SER A 163 19.05 -8.34 0.88
N GLY A 164 17.89 -8.71 1.46
CA GLY A 164 16.60 -8.11 1.08
C GLY A 164 16.10 -8.58 -0.29
N THR A 165 16.45 -9.80 -0.73
CA THR A 165 15.96 -10.38 -2.01
C THR A 165 14.49 -10.75 -1.86
N MET A 166 13.59 -9.79 -2.13
CA MET A 166 12.20 -9.80 -1.68
C MET A 166 11.37 -10.96 -2.20
N LEU A 167 11.49 -11.36 -3.48
CA LEU A 167 10.75 -12.51 -4.01
C LEU A 167 11.08 -13.79 -3.23
N GLN A 168 12.34 -14.00 -2.88
CA GLN A 168 12.77 -15.14 -2.09
C GLN A 168 12.26 -15.08 -0.65
N VAL A 169 12.30 -13.88 -0.04
CA VAL A 169 11.74 -13.64 1.31
C VAL A 169 10.25 -13.96 1.35
N ILE A 170 9.49 -13.52 0.33
CA ILE A 170 8.05 -13.78 0.20
C ILE A 170 7.78 -15.29 0.15
N VAL A 171 8.45 -16.01 -0.76
CA VAL A 171 8.24 -17.46 -0.91
C VAL A 171 8.55 -18.21 0.38
N PHE A 172 9.66 -17.87 1.02
CA PHE A 172 10.05 -18.49 2.28
C PHE A 172 9.02 -18.20 3.39
N ALA A 173 8.53 -16.95 3.52
CA ALA A 173 7.51 -16.58 4.48
C ALA A 173 6.18 -17.32 4.25
N LEU A 174 5.74 -17.44 3.00
CA LEU A 174 4.52 -18.17 2.64
C LEU A 174 4.62 -19.66 3.00
N ILE A 175 5.76 -20.30 2.72
CA ILE A 175 6.00 -21.70 3.07
C ILE A 175 5.92 -21.90 4.59
N ILE A 176 6.61 -21.05 5.38
CA ILE A 176 6.55 -21.13 6.84
C ILE A 176 5.11 -20.98 7.35
N GLY A 177 4.40 -19.95 6.91
CA GLY A 177 3.04 -19.72 7.38
C GLY A 177 2.08 -20.86 7.03
N ILE A 178 2.18 -21.43 5.83
CA ILE A 178 1.39 -22.62 5.43
C ILE A 178 1.73 -23.82 6.31
N ILE A 179 3.01 -24.03 6.65
CA ILE A 179 3.43 -25.14 7.52
C ILE A 179 2.88 -24.92 8.94
N LEU A 180 3.02 -23.70 9.49
CA LEU A 180 2.49 -23.38 10.82
C LEU A 180 0.98 -23.59 10.90
N ALA A 181 0.24 -23.19 9.88
CA ALA A 181 -1.20 -23.43 9.78
C ALA A 181 -1.56 -24.94 9.72
N LYS A 182 -0.73 -25.76 9.03
CA LYS A 182 -0.93 -27.22 8.98
C LYS A 182 -0.59 -27.91 10.29
N MET A 183 0.39 -27.41 11.02
CA MET A 183 0.82 -27.97 12.32
C MET A 183 -0.18 -27.65 13.44
N GLY A 184 -0.92 -26.54 13.33
CA GLY A 184 -1.92 -26.13 14.31
C GLY A 184 -1.36 -26.01 15.72
N GLU A 185 -2.02 -26.64 16.71
CA GLU A 185 -1.62 -26.59 18.11
C GLU A 185 -0.18 -27.00 18.40
N ARG A 186 0.40 -27.90 17.57
CA ARG A 186 1.80 -28.34 17.72
C ARG A 186 2.82 -27.23 17.47
N ALA A 187 2.45 -26.16 16.79
CA ALA A 187 3.32 -25.06 16.45
C ALA A 187 2.81 -23.73 17.04
N GLU A 188 1.89 -23.78 17.98
CA GLU A 188 1.23 -22.60 18.55
C GLU A 188 2.22 -21.58 19.12
N THR A 189 3.27 -22.01 19.80
CA THR A 189 4.31 -21.11 20.35
C THR A 189 5.00 -20.32 19.25
N VAL A 190 5.33 -20.97 18.13
CA VAL A 190 6.00 -20.31 16.98
C VAL A 190 5.03 -19.40 16.24
N ALA A 191 3.78 -19.82 16.08
CA ALA A 191 2.72 -19.01 15.49
C ALA A 191 2.47 -17.73 16.29
N ASN A 192 2.38 -17.85 17.62
CA ASN A 192 2.25 -16.72 18.54
C ASN A 192 3.48 -15.81 18.52
N PHE A 193 4.69 -16.36 18.41
CA PHE A 193 5.91 -15.57 18.22
C PHE A 193 5.83 -14.68 16.99
N PHE A 194 5.47 -15.21 15.83
CA PHE A 194 5.34 -14.42 14.61
C PHE A 194 4.23 -13.37 14.70
N SER A 195 3.10 -13.70 15.34
CA SER A 195 2.01 -12.75 15.57
C SER A 195 2.47 -11.58 16.44
N GLN A 196 3.11 -11.85 17.58
CA GLN A 196 3.61 -10.82 18.49
C GLN A 196 4.75 -10.01 17.85
N PHE A 197 5.63 -10.66 17.09
CA PHE A 197 6.70 -9.95 16.41
C PHE A 197 6.17 -9.05 15.29
N ASN A 198 5.12 -9.48 14.58
CA ASN A 198 4.41 -8.63 13.62
C ASN A 198 3.81 -7.39 14.31
N ASP A 199 3.20 -7.55 15.49
CA ASP A 199 2.68 -6.42 16.27
C ASP A 199 3.80 -5.44 16.66
N ILE A 200 4.97 -5.94 17.06
CA ILE A 200 6.15 -5.12 17.35
C ILE A 200 6.60 -4.35 16.09
N MET A 201 6.61 -5.01 14.92
CA MET A 201 6.97 -4.35 13.66
C MET A 201 5.95 -3.27 13.27
N MET A 202 4.67 -3.48 13.57
CA MET A 202 3.63 -2.49 13.36
C MET A 202 3.81 -1.27 14.26
N GLU A 203 4.06 -1.45 15.56
CA GLU A 203 4.35 -0.35 16.49
C GLU A 203 5.60 0.42 16.08
N MET A 204 6.66 -0.29 15.66
CA MET A 204 7.88 0.34 15.14
C MET A 204 7.60 1.16 13.87
N THR A 205 6.73 0.67 12.99
CA THR A 205 6.27 1.42 11.81
C THR A 205 5.56 2.69 12.22
N MET A 206 4.63 2.65 13.17
CA MET A 206 3.90 3.82 13.67
C MET A 206 4.85 4.83 14.35
N MET A 207 5.84 4.35 15.10
CA MET A 207 6.87 5.20 15.71
C MET A 207 7.69 5.94 14.64
N ILE A 208 8.16 5.25 13.62
CA ILE A 208 8.91 5.85 12.50
C ILE A 208 8.00 6.81 11.71
N MET A 209 6.75 6.44 11.45
CA MET A 209 5.79 7.32 10.78
C MET A 209 5.47 8.59 11.58
N SER A 210 5.66 8.61 12.90
CA SER A 210 5.54 9.84 13.68
C SER A 210 6.59 10.90 13.31
N LEU A 211 7.73 10.48 12.74
CA LEU A 211 8.79 11.34 12.21
C LEU A 211 8.53 11.80 10.77
N ALA A 212 7.52 11.23 10.10
CA ALA A 212 7.21 11.51 8.70
C ALA A 212 7.05 13.02 8.38
N PRO A 213 6.41 13.86 9.22
CA PRO A 213 6.34 15.29 8.93
C PRO A 213 7.71 15.95 8.74
N ILE A 214 8.69 15.58 9.55
CA ILE A 214 10.06 16.12 9.45
C ILE A 214 10.77 15.57 8.22
N GLY A 215 10.69 14.25 8.00
CA GLY A 215 11.26 13.59 6.83
C GLY A 215 10.70 14.13 5.51
N VAL A 216 9.37 14.27 5.42
CA VAL A 216 8.67 14.81 4.24
C VAL A 216 9.08 16.27 4.00
N PHE A 217 9.09 17.12 5.03
CA PHE A 217 9.55 18.49 4.89
C PHE A 217 10.94 18.55 4.27
N CYS A 218 11.91 17.79 4.80
CA CYS A 218 13.28 17.80 4.32
C CYS A 218 13.41 17.26 2.88
N LEU A 219 12.75 16.17 2.57
CA LEU A 219 12.79 15.55 1.23
C LEU A 219 12.19 16.47 0.17
N ILE A 220 11.02 17.02 0.44
CA ILE A 220 10.32 17.94 -0.48
C ILE A 220 11.10 19.24 -0.64
N SER A 221 11.59 19.82 0.47
CA SER A 221 12.41 21.03 0.42
C SER A 221 13.65 20.84 -0.44
N ARG A 222 14.36 19.72 -0.27
CA ARG A 222 15.55 19.42 -1.08
C ARG A 222 15.18 19.28 -2.56
N THR A 223 14.10 18.56 -2.87
CA THR A 223 13.67 18.35 -4.26
C THR A 223 13.31 19.68 -4.93
N PHE A 224 12.48 20.51 -4.30
CA PHE A 224 12.11 21.81 -4.87
C PHE A 224 13.28 22.80 -4.88
N ALA A 225 14.24 22.68 -3.96
CA ALA A 225 15.46 23.48 -3.99
C ALA A 225 16.37 23.11 -5.17
N THR A 226 16.39 21.84 -5.59
CA THR A 226 17.24 21.34 -6.68
C THR A 226 16.55 21.46 -8.04
N ILE A 227 15.27 21.10 -8.14
CA ILE A 227 14.54 20.97 -9.41
C ILE A 227 13.57 22.15 -9.65
N GLY A 228 13.17 22.86 -8.59
CA GLY A 228 12.24 23.98 -8.68
C GLY A 228 10.81 23.55 -9.04
N PHE A 229 10.09 24.41 -9.76
CA PHE A 229 8.70 24.16 -10.18
C PHE A 229 8.53 22.99 -11.15
N SER A 230 9.60 22.51 -11.78
CA SER A 230 9.52 21.38 -12.72
C SER A 230 9.05 20.07 -12.07
N ALA A 231 9.21 19.93 -10.74
CA ALA A 231 8.71 18.77 -9.99
C ALA A 231 7.18 18.75 -9.83
N PHE A 232 6.52 19.93 -9.91
CA PHE A 232 5.07 20.03 -9.61
C PHE A 232 4.21 19.27 -10.62
N VAL A 233 4.47 19.45 -11.91
CA VAL A 233 3.67 18.82 -12.99
C VAL A 233 3.76 17.29 -12.96
N PRO A 234 4.96 16.67 -12.84
CA PRO A 234 5.08 15.22 -12.68
C PRO A 234 4.34 14.66 -11.47
N LEU A 235 4.42 15.33 -10.31
CA LEU A 235 3.70 14.90 -9.10
C LEU A 235 2.17 14.99 -9.27
N ALA A 236 1.68 16.05 -9.91
CA ALA A 236 0.26 16.18 -10.23
C ALA A 236 -0.20 15.08 -11.21
N LYS A 237 0.57 14.80 -12.26
CA LYS A 237 0.31 13.69 -13.18
C LYS A 237 0.30 12.33 -12.48
N TYR A 238 1.25 12.10 -11.57
CA TYR A 238 1.29 10.88 -10.77
C TYR A 238 0.02 10.72 -9.92
N MET A 239 -0.39 11.78 -9.22
CA MET A 239 -1.61 11.77 -8.40
C MET A 239 -2.85 11.48 -9.26
N ILE A 240 -2.98 12.11 -10.43
CA ILE A 240 -4.08 11.88 -11.37
C ILE A 240 -4.05 10.43 -11.88
N ALA A 241 -2.87 9.90 -12.23
CA ALA A 241 -2.73 8.52 -12.70
C ALA A 241 -3.19 7.50 -11.65
N VAL A 242 -2.78 7.69 -10.39
CA VAL A 242 -3.23 6.82 -9.28
C VAL A 242 -4.73 6.93 -9.06
N LEU A 243 -5.28 8.14 -8.97
CA LEU A 243 -6.73 8.34 -8.77
C LEU A 243 -7.56 7.77 -9.92
N LEU A 244 -7.10 7.92 -11.17
CA LEU A 244 -7.76 7.34 -12.34
C LEU A 244 -7.73 5.81 -12.30
N ALA A 245 -6.59 5.20 -11.99
CA ALA A 245 -6.47 3.76 -11.88
C ALA A 245 -7.35 3.20 -10.74
N LEU A 246 -7.40 3.89 -9.59
CA LEU A 246 -8.30 3.56 -8.47
C LEU A 246 -9.78 3.65 -8.87
N ALA A 247 -10.15 4.68 -9.62
CA ALA A 247 -11.50 4.84 -10.13
C ALA A 247 -11.88 3.73 -11.11
N ILE A 248 -10.99 3.36 -12.03
CA ILE A 248 -11.19 2.25 -12.97
C ILE A 248 -11.37 0.93 -12.20
N GLN A 249 -10.54 0.66 -11.21
CA GLN A 249 -10.67 -0.54 -10.38
C GLN A 249 -11.99 -0.57 -9.63
N CYS A 250 -12.34 0.51 -8.94
CA CYS A 250 -13.51 0.58 -8.07
C CYS A 250 -14.85 0.61 -8.84
N LEU A 251 -14.93 1.48 -9.86
CA LEU A 251 -16.17 1.74 -10.61
C LEU A 251 -16.28 0.90 -11.88
N GLY A 252 -15.16 0.40 -12.40
CA GLY A 252 -15.12 -0.46 -13.57
C GLY A 252 -14.96 -1.93 -13.16
N VAL A 253 -13.76 -2.36 -12.83
CA VAL A 253 -13.40 -3.78 -12.64
C VAL A 253 -14.29 -4.45 -11.61
N TYR A 254 -14.39 -3.91 -10.40
CA TYR A 254 -15.23 -4.51 -9.34
C TYR A 254 -16.70 -4.59 -9.72
N GLN A 255 -17.22 -3.56 -10.37
CA GLN A 255 -18.64 -3.51 -10.73
C GLN A 255 -18.98 -4.45 -11.89
N ILE A 256 -18.06 -4.62 -12.83
CA ILE A 256 -18.18 -5.60 -13.92
C ILE A 256 -18.18 -7.01 -13.33
N LEU A 257 -17.21 -7.32 -12.44
CA LEU A 257 -17.15 -8.64 -11.77
C LEU A 257 -18.41 -8.91 -10.95
N LEU A 258 -18.87 -7.94 -10.16
CA LEU A 258 -20.12 -8.06 -9.40
C LEU A 258 -21.30 -8.40 -10.33
N LYS A 259 -21.44 -7.66 -11.43
CA LYS A 259 -22.53 -7.86 -12.39
C LYS A 259 -22.49 -9.23 -13.05
N ILE A 260 -21.30 -9.64 -13.51
CA ILE A 260 -21.11 -10.92 -14.20
C ILE A 260 -21.39 -12.10 -13.26
N PHE A 261 -20.83 -12.08 -12.05
CA PHE A 261 -20.91 -13.24 -11.15
C PHE A 261 -22.19 -13.31 -10.31
N THR A 262 -22.90 -12.19 -10.07
CA THR A 262 -24.07 -12.18 -9.19
C THR A 262 -25.37 -11.73 -9.88
N GLY A 263 -25.24 -10.98 -10.97
CA GLY A 263 -26.37 -10.33 -11.66
C GLY A 263 -26.90 -9.10 -10.91
N LEU A 264 -26.31 -8.69 -9.79
CA LEU A 264 -26.75 -7.51 -9.03
C LEU A 264 -26.51 -6.20 -9.80
N ASN A 265 -27.28 -5.17 -9.45
CA ASN A 265 -27.11 -3.84 -10.03
C ASN A 265 -25.90 -3.13 -9.38
N PRO A 266 -24.82 -2.79 -10.14
CA PRO A 266 -23.64 -2.16 -9.62
C PRO A 266 -23.88 -0.80 -8.96
N ILE A 267 -24.72 0.05 -9.58
CA ILE A 267 -24.99 1.38 -9.06
C ILE A 267 -25.70 1.30 -7.71
N ARG A 268 -26.65 0.35 -7.56
CA ARG A 268 -27.34 0.12 -6.30
C ARG A 268 -26.39 -0.41 -5.23
N PHE A 269 -25.44 -1.27 -5.60
CA PHE A 269 -24.41 -1.78 -4.69
C PHE A 269 -23.55 -0.62 -4.15
N ILE A 270 -23.02 0.23 -5.03
CA ILE A 270 -22.22 1.39 -4.62
C ILE A 270 -23.02 2.31 -3.71
N LYS A 271 -24.28 2.64 -4.05
CA LYS A 271 -25.12 3.49 -3.19
C LYS A 271 -25.27 2.93 -1.79
N LYS A 272 -25.52 1.62 -1.65
CA LYS A 272 -25.66 0.96 -0.35
C LYS A 272 -24.36 0.87 0.43
N PHE A 273 -23.22 0.72 -0.26
CA PHE A 273 -21.92 0.57 0.35
C PHE A 273 -21.18 1.91 0.53
N PHE A 274 -21.64 2.98 -0.10
CA PHE A 274 -21.02 4.31 -0.03
C PHE A 274 -20.76 4.83 1.39
N PRO A 275 -21.66 4.68 2.40
CA PRO A 275 -21.36 5.10 3.76
C PRO A 275 -20.13 4.41 4.36
N VAL A 276 -19.90 3.13 4.01
CA VAL A 276 -18.72 2.38 4.44
C VAL A 276 -17.47 2.94 3.75
N MET A 277 -17.53 3.20 2.44
CA MET A 277 -16.44 3.82 1.68
C MET A 277 -16.05 5.18 2.27
N ALA A 278 -17.04 6.03 2.57
CA ALA A 278 -16.82 7.35 3.16
C ALA A 278 -16.19 7.27 4.56
N PHE A 279 -16.63 6.33 5.39
CA PHE A 279 -16.03 6.08 6.70
C PHE A 279 -14.58 5.60 6.57
N THR A 280 -14.33 4.66 5.66
CA THR A 280 -12.99 4.12 5.39
C THR A 280 -12.06 5.20 4.86
N PHE A 281 -12.54 6.04 3.94
CA PHE A 281 -11.81 7.20 3.45
C PHE A 281 -11.37 8.13 4.59
N SER A 282 -12.26 8.39 5.55
CA SER A 282 -11.98 9.29 6.68
C SER A 282 -10.95 8.70 7.65
N THR A 283 -11.00 7.39 7.89
CA THR A 283 -10.15 6.71 8.88
C THR A 283 -8.82 6.23 8.29
N ALA A 284 -8.78 6.01 6.98
CA ALA A 284 -7.65 5.40 6.24
C ALA A 284 -7.18 4.08 6.86
N THR A 285 -8.10 3.27 7.39
CA THR A 285 -7.81 1.96 7.93
C THR A 285 -8.94 0.96 7.66
N SER A 286 -8.60 -0.15 7.00
CA SER A 286 -9.54 -1.24 6.72
C SER A 286 -10.02 -1.91 8.02
N ASN A 287 -9.12 -2.05 9.01
CA ASN A 287 -9.43 -2.73 10.26
C ASN A 287 -10.56 -2.05 11.06
N ALA A 288 -10.56 -0.71 11.15
CA ALA A 288 -11.61 0.04 11.83
C ALA A 288 -12.98 -0.08 11.12
N THR A 289 -12.97 -0.44 9.83
CA THR A 289 -14.17 -0.51 8.98
C THR A 289 -14.83 -1.88 9.00
N ILE A 290 -14.14 -2.93 9.48
CA ILE A 290 -14.62 -4.32 9.49
C ILE A 290 -16.05 -4.45 10.05
N PRO A 291 -16.39 -3.94 11.25
CA PRO A 291 -17.73 -4.11 11.81
C PRO A 291 -18.82 -3.45 10.95
N LEU A 292 -18.55 -2.25 10.44
CA LEU A 292 -19.49 -1.51 9.60
C LEU A 292 -19.70 -2.20 8.25
N SER A 293 -18.65 -2.79 7.67
CA SER A 293 -18.71 -3.55 6.42
C SER A 293 -19.58 -4.80 6.58
N ILE A 294 -19.35 -5.57 7.64
CA ILE A 294 -20.13 -6.78 7.94
C ILE A 294 -21.62 -6.44 8.16
N ASP A 295 -21.91 -5.40 8.93
CA ASP A 295 -23.29 -4.97 9.19
C ASP A 295 -24.00 -4.51 7.90
N THR A 296 -23.33 -3.69 7.10
CA THR A 296 -23.88 -3.20 5.81
C THR A 296 -24.12 -4.33 4.82
N LEU A 297 -23.15 -5.25 4.67
CA LEU A 297 -23.31 -6.39 3.78
C LEU A 297 -24.44 -7.33 4.23
N SER A 298 -24.58 -7.55 5.52
CA SER A 298 -25.64 -8.41 6.05
C SER A 298 -27.02 -7.75 5.91
N LYS A 299 -27.17 -6.49 6.35
CA LYS A 299 -28.48 -5.85 6.45
C LYS A 299 -28.97 -5.20 5.17
N LYS A 300 -28.05 -4.67 4.33
CA LYS A 300 -28.42 -3.91 3.13
C LYS A 300 -28.15 -4.64 1.82
N VAL A 301 -27.14 -5.54 1.79
CA VAL A 301 -26.80 -6.29 0.59
C VAL A 301 -27.39 -7.71 0.61
N GLY A 302 -27.69 -8.24 1.80
CA GLY A 302 -28.29 -9.56 1.97
C GLY A 302 -27.27 -10.70 2.03
N VAL A 303 -26.01 -10.41 2.33
CA VAL A 303 -24.94 -11.39 2.50
C VAL A 303 -25.08 -12.06 3.86
N SER A 304 -24.97 -13.41 3.92
CA SER A 304 -24.95 -14.14 5.19
C SER A 304 -23.83 -13.63 6.10
N LYS A 305 -24.17 -13.30 7.35
CA LYS A 305 -23.22 -12.85 8.37
C LYS A 305 -22.07 -13.83 8.59
N LYS A 306 -22.33 -15.14 8.45
CA LYS A 306 -21.31 -16.19 8.54
C LYS A 306 -20.20 -16.02 7.50
N ILE A 307 -20.55 -15.67 6.26
CA ILE A 307 -19.57 -15.44 5.19
C ILE A 307 -18.87 -14.10 5.39
N SER A 308 -19.61 -13.02 5.60
CA SER A 308 -19.01 -11.69 5.74
C SER A 308 -18.08 -11.57 6.96
N SER A 309 -18.40 -12.25 8.08
CA SER A 309 -17.54 -12.27 9.27
C SER A 309 -16.23 -13.03 9.06
N PHE A 310 -16.13 -13.83 8.02
CA PHE A 310 -14.88 -14.50 7.65
C PHE A 310 -14.14 -13.72 6.55
N THR A 311 -14.83 -13.38 5.46
CA THR A 311 -14.19 -12.83 4.26
C THR A 311 -13.73 -11.38 4.43
N ILE A 312 -14.45 -10.54 5.19
CA ILE A 312 -14.08 -9.13 5.40
C ILE A 312 -12.79 -8.98 6.23
N PRO A 313 -12.62 -9.65 7.40
CA PRO A 313 -11.34 -9.61 8.11
C PRO A 313 -10.19 -10.21 7.30
N LEU A 314 -10.44 -11.25 6.53
CA LEU A 314 -9.44 -11.85 5.64
C LEU A 314 -9.02 -10.86 4.55
N GLY A 315 -9.98 -10.16 3.93
CA GLY A 315 -9.72 -9.13 2.92
C GLY A 315 -8.90 -7.97 3.48
N ALA A 316 -9.23 -7.50 4.68
CA ALA A 316 -8.48 -6.42 5.33
C ALA A 316 -6.98 -6.71 5.53
N THR A 317 -6.55 -7.97 5.41
CA THR A 317 -5.14 -8.40 5.51
C THR A 317 -4.54 -8.90 4.20
N ILE A 318 -5.36 -9.30 3.22
CA ILE A 318 -4.86 -9.93 1.98
C ILE A 318 -5.14 -9.05 0.75
N ASN A 319 -6.29 -8.36 0.73
CA ASN A 319 -6.72 -7.60 -0.42
C ASN A 319 -6.28 -6.15 -0.35
N MET A 320 -5.16 -5.84 -0.98
CA MET A 320 -4.58 -4.49 -1.02
C MET A 320 -4.50 -3.94 -2.45
N ASP A 321 -5.57 -4.13 -3.24
CA ASP A 321 -5.63 -3.72 -4.65
C ASP A 321 -5.28 -2.24 -4.85
N GLY A 322 -5.83 -1.35 -4.02
CA GLY A 322 -5.55 0.09 -4.09
C GLY A 322 -4.09 0.41 -3.76
N THR A 323 -3.48 -0.30 -2.81
CA THR A 323 -2.05 -0.16 -2.48
C THR A 323 -1.19 -0.65 -3.65
N SER A 324 -1.55 -1.77 -4.24
CA SER A 324 -0.85 -2.35 -5.40
C SER A 324 -0.98 -1.45 -6.65
N ILE A 325 -2.11 -0.75 -6.82
CA ILE A 325 -2.27 0.27 -7.87
C ILE A 325 -1.27 1.41 -7.68
N MET A 326 -1.16 1.94 -6.48
CA MET A 326 -0.18 2.99 -6.19
C MET A 326 1.24 2.50 -6.50
N GLN A 327 1.59 1.28 -6.11
CA GLN A 327 2.89 0.67 -6.39
C GLN A 327 3.16 0.56 -7.90
N GLY A 328 2.19 0.09 -8.68
CA GLY A 328 2.32 -0.01 -10.14
C GLY A 328 2.56 1.35 -10.81
N VAL A 329 1.77 2.37 -10.47
CA VAL A 329 1.98 3.73 -11.01
C VAL A 329 3.29 4.32 -10.53
N ALA A 330 3.69 4.08 -9.26
CA ALA A 330 4.94 4.56 -8.70
C ALA A 330 6.17 3.98 -9.39
N VAL A 331 6.12 2.70 -9.78
CA VAL A 331 7.18 2.04 -10.56
C VAL A 331 7.38 2.75 -11.90
N VAL A 332 6.30 3.00 -12.63
CA VAL A 332 6.38 3.71 -13.92
C VAL A 332 6.90 5.14 -13.72
N PHE A 333 6.38 5.84 -12.71
CA PHE A 333 6.83 7.19 -12.35
C PHE A 333 8.34 7.24 -12.07
N ALA A 334 8.82 6.34 -11.20
CA ALA A 334 10.23 6.30 -10.81
C ALA A 334 11.12 5.91 -12.01
N ALA A 335 10.74 4.89 -12.78
CA ALA A 335 11.48 4.48 -13.96
C ALA A 335 11.67 5.64 -14.95
N GLN A 336 10.59 6.38 -15.23
CA GLN A 336 10.63 7.54 -16.11
C GLN A 336 11.45 8.71 -15.55
N ALA A 337 11.32 8.99 -14.23
CA ALA A 337 12.04 10.08 -13.57
C ALA A 337 13.56 9.84 -13.49
N PHE A 338 13.99 8.59 -13.43
CA PHE A 338 15.40 8.20 -13.42
C PHE A 338 15.92 7.75 -14.79
N GLY A 339 15.09 7.82 -15.86
CA GLY A 339 15.49 7.40 -17.21
C GLY A 339 15.75 5.90 -17.33
N ILE A 340 15.16 5.06 -16.47
CA ILE A 340 15.32 3.61 -16.47
C ILE A 340 14.24 2.98 -17.35
N HIS A 341 14.66 2.15 -18.31
CA HIS A 341 13.75 1.41 -19.18
C HIS A 341 13.37 0.08 -18.55
N LEU A 342 12.07 -0.10 -18.27
CA LEU A 342 11.55 -1.37 -17.79
C LEU A 342 11.33 -2.35 -18.92
N SER A 343 11.84 -3.56 -18.77
CA SER A 343 11.60 -4.67 -19.68
C SER A 343 10.23 -5.33 -19.41
N MET A 344 9.77 -6.21 -20.30
CA MET A 344 8.56 -6.99 -20.07
C MET A 344 8.70 -7.90 -18.82
N VAL A 345 9.90 -8.39 -18.53
CA VAL A 345 10.21 -9.19 -17.34
C VAL A 345 10.02 -8.35 -16.08
N ASP A 346 10.45 -7.08 -16.08
CA ASP A 346 10.26 -6.18 -14.94
C ASP A 346 8.78 -5.92 -14.68
N TYR A 347 7.97 -5.71 -15.73
CA TYR A 347 6.51 -5.57 -15.57
C TYR A 347 5.88 -6.81 -14.93
N ILE A 348 6.25 -8.02 -15.37
CA ILE A 348 5.78 -9.28 -14.78
C ILE A 348 6.25 -9.40 -13.33
N THR A 349 7.49 -9.03 -13.05
CA THR A 349 8.07 -9.03 -11.70
C THR A 349 7.31 -8.09 -10.78
N VAL A 350 6.97 -6.89 -11.24
CA VAL A 350 6.16 -5.91 -10.48
C VAL A 350 4.77 -6.47 -10.19
N ILE A 351 4.09 -7.05 -11.19
CA ILE A 351 2.77 -7.67 -11.00
C ILE A 351 2.85 -8.77 -9.94
N GLY A 352 3.83 -9.67 -10.05
CA GLY A 352 4.03 -10.77 -9.11
C GLY A 352 4.36 -10.28 -7.70
N THR A 353 5.35 -9.38 -7.59
CA THR A 353 5.81 -8.86 -6.30
C THR A 353 4.73 -8.05 -5.59
N ALA A 354 4.04 -7.15 -6.28
CA ALA A 354 2.97 -6.34 -5.69
C ALA A 354 1.76 -7.21 -5.28
N THR A 355 1.40 -8.22 -6.09
CA THR A 355 0.32 -9.15 -5.77
C THR A 355 0.65 -10.00 -4.54
N LEU A 356 1.87 -10.51 -4.45
CA LEU A 356 2.31 -11.29 -3.28
C LEU A 356 2.49 -10.41 -2.04
N ALA A 357 2.97 -9.18 -2.21
CA ALA A 357 3.07 -8.21 -1.12
C ALA A 357 1.72 -7.80 -0.54
N SER A 358 0.65 -7.85 -1.33
CA SER A 358 -0.70 -7.58 -0.84
C SER A 358 -1.13 -8.57 0.24
N VAL A 359 -0.65 -9.83 0.14
CA VAL A 359 -0.91 -10.87 1.13
C VAL A 359 -0.14 -10.56 2.41
N GLY A 360 -0.82 -10.24 3.48
CA GLY A 360 -0.21 -9.93 4.78
C GLY A 360 0.21 -8.47 4.96
N THR A 361 -0.09 -7.58 4.01
CA THR A 361 0.05 -6.14 4.26
C THR A 361 -1.04 -5.71 5.23
N ALA A 362 -0.63 -5.17 6.39
CA ALA A 362 -1.59 -4.78 7.42
C ALA A 362 -2.46 -3.59 6.97
N GLY A 363 -3.75 -3.62 7.33
CA GLY A 363 -4.72 -2.57 7.02
C GLY A 363 -4.58 -1.31 7.88
N VAL A 364 -3.36 -0.77 7.97
CA VAL A 364 -3.03 0.45 8.72
C VAL A 364 -2.49 1.54 7.81
N PRO A 365 -2.63 2.81 8.21
CA PRO A 365 -2.22 3.94 7.37
C PRO A 365 -0.74 3.90 6.97
N SER A 366 -0.46 4.27 5.72
CA SER A 366 0.89 4.47 5.16
C SER A 366 1.79 3.23 5.05
N VAL A 367 1.31 2.02 5.37
CA VAL A 367 2.09 0.78 5.21
C VAL A 367 2.46 0.52 3.75
N GLY A 368 1.67 1.03 2.81
CA GLY A 368 1.92 0.92 1.37
C GLY A 368 3.27 1.51 0.93
N LEU A 369 3.78 2.53 1.61
CA LEU A 369 5.09 3.11 1.31
C LEU A 369 6.24 2.18 1.69
N VAL A 370 6.07 1.39 2.77
CA VAL A 370 7.06 0.39 3.17
C VAL A 370 7.13 -0.72 2.12
N THR A 371 5.98 -1.23 1.72
CA THR A 371 5.90 -2.29 0.69
C THR A 371 6.27 -1.78 -0.71
N LEU A 372 6.12 -0.48 -1.00
CA LEU A 372 6.61 0.14 -2.24
C LEU A 372 8.14 0.02 -2.38
N THR A 373 8.88 0.19 -1.28
CA THR A 373 10.35 -0.01 -1.28
C THR A 373 10.71 -1.42 -1.75
N MET A 374 9.93 -2.42 -1.34
CA MET A 374 10.11 -3.79 -1.77
C MET A 374 9.90 -3.96 -3.27
N VAL A 375 8.83 -3.37 -3.83
CA VAL A 375 8.53 -3.44 -5.26
C VAL A 375 9.62 -2.74 -6.07
N PHE A 376 10.12 -1.58 -5.62
CA PHE A 376 11.22 -0.87 -6.27
C PHE A 376 12.50 -1.71 -6.29
N ASN A 377 12.87 -2.31 -5.16
CA ASN A 377 14.05 -3.16 -5.06
C ASN A 377 13.95 -4.39 -5.99
N SER A 378 12.76 -4.94 -6.22
CA SER A 378 12.57 -6.12 -7.07
C SER A 378 12.88 -5.87 -8.55
N VAL A 379 12.90 -4.61 -8.97
CA VAL A 379 13.20 -4.19 -10.35
C VAL A 379 14.33 -3.16 -10.41
N GLY A 380 15.14 -3.05 -9.35
CA GLY A 380 16.34 -2.22 -9.31
C GLY A 380 16.08 -0.70 -9.38
N LEU A 381 14.89 -0.23 -8.99
CA LEU A 381 14.56 1.19 -9.00
C LEU A 381 15.08 1.91 -7.75
N PRO A 382 15.58 3.14 -7.90
CA PRO A 382 16.00 3.96 -6.77
C PRO A 382 14.84 4.32 -5.84
N VAL A 383 15.03 4.10 -4.55
CA VAL A 383 13.98 4.37 -3.53
C VAL A 383 13.82 5.84 -3.19
N GLU A 384 14.71 6.68 -3.67
CA GLU A 384 14.70 8.14 -3.51
C GLU A 384 13.42 8.77 -4.08
N ALA A 385 12.83 8.19 -5.13
CA ALA A 385 11.53 8.59 -5.67
C ALA A 385 10.38 8.48 -4.64
N ILE A 386 10.50 7.59 -3.65
CA ILE A 386 9.50 7.43 -2.59
C ILE A 386 9.37 8.73 -1.78
N GLY A 387 10.47 9.46 -1.60
CA GLY A 387 10.46 10.74 -0.90
C GLY A 387 9.52 11.78 -1.52
N LEU A 388 9.40 11.79 -2.86
CA LEU A 388 8.45 12.65 -3.57
C LEU A 388 7.01 12.19 -3.41
N ILE A 389 6.79 10.89 -3.58
CA ILE A 389 5.47 10.26 -3.51
C ILE A 389 4.90 10.42 -2.10
N MET A 390 5.72 10.29 -1.07
CA MET A 390 5.34 10.34 0.33
C MET A 390 4.62 11.64 0.70
N GLY A 391 5.01 12.75 0.08
CA GLY A 391 4.38 14.04 0.35
C GLY A 391 2.89 14.09 0.00
N ILE A 392 2.50 13.43 -1.08
CA ILE A 392 1.11 13.41 -1.58
C ILE A 392 0.37 12.11 -1.23
N ASP A 393 1.08 11.15 -0.62
CA ASP A 393 0.56 9.81 -0.35
C ASP A 393 -0.70 9.81 0.52
N ARG A 394 -0.86 10.75 1.43
CA ARG A 394 -1.96 10.70 2.41
C ARG A 394 -3.35 10.74 1.78
N ILE A 395 -3.58 11.59 0.79
CA ILE A 395 -4.86 11.65 0.07
C ILE A 395 -5.08 10.36 -0.71
N LEU A 396 -3.99 9.86 -1.32
CA LEU A 396 -4.02 8.61 -2.06
C LEU A 396 -4.29 7.42 -1.12
N ASP A 397 -3.71 7.40 0.07
CA ASP A 397 -3.90 6.37 1.09
C ASP A 397 -5.37 6.27 1.54
N MET A 398 -6.02 7.40 1.80
CA MET A 398 -7.45 7.45 2.11
C MET A 398 -8.30 6.85 0.99
N THR A 399 -7.99 7.21 -0.27
CA THR A 399 -8.71 6.71 -1.44
C THR A 399 -8.43 5.22 -1.68
N ARG A 400 -7.18 4.80 -1.57
CA ARG A 400 -6.77 3.38 -1.70
C ARG A 400 -7.50 2.49 -0.71
N THR A 401 -7.59 2.93 0.55
CA THR A 401 -8.24 2.15 1.60
C THR A 401 -9.73 2.00 1.33
N ALA A 402 -10.41 3.04 0.82
CA ALA A 402 -11.80 2.93 0.39
C ALA A 402 -11.99 1.96 -0.78
N VAL A 403 -11.03 1.89 -1.71
CA VAL A 403 -11.05 0.92 -2.82
C VAL A 403 -10.81 -0.50 -2.32
N ASN A 404 -9.85 -0.71 -1.41
CA ASN A 404 -9.57 -2.02 -0.82
C ASN A 404 -10.83 -2.62 -0.19
N ILE A 405 -11.49 -1.88 0.71
CA ILE A 405 -12.69 -2.37 1.39
C ILE A 405 -13.87 -2.58 0.45
N THR A 406 -13.92 -1.85 -0.67
CA THR A 406 -14.93 -2.07 -1.72
C THR A 406 -14.68 -3.37 -2.45
N GLY A 407 -13.41 -3.71 -2.73
CA GLY A 407 -13.01 -5.00 -3.28
C GLY A 407 -13.36 -6.16 -2.33
N ASP A 408 -13.14 -5.99 -1.03
CA ASP A 408 -13.54 -6.97 0.00
C ASP A 408 -15.05 -7.23 -0.04
N ALA A 409 -15.83 -6.16 -0.13
CA ALA A 409 -17.30 -6.24 -0.17
C ALA A 409 -17.82 -6.92 -1.45
N VAL A 410 -17.22 -6.61 -2.60
CA VAL A 410 -17.55 -7.24 -3.88
C VAL A 410 -17.21 -8.72 -3.87
N CYS A 411 -15.99 -9.07 -3.44
CA CYS A 411 -15.57 -10.47 -3.28
C CYS A 411 -16.51 -11.23 -2.36
N THR A 412 -16.78 -10.68 -1.18
CA THR A 412 -17.70 -11.28 -0.19
C THR A 412 -19.08 -11.54 -0.79
N THR A 413 -19.61 -10.58 -1.57
CA THR A 413 -20.92 -10.71 -2.21
C THR A 413 -20.92 -11.79 -3.29
N ILE A 414 -19.86 -11.88 -4.11
CA ILE A 414 -19.69 -12.90 -5.15
C ILE A 414 -19.58 -14.30 -4.50
N VAL A 415 -18.72 -14.43 -3.50
CA VAL A 415 -18.51 -15.70 -2.79
C VAL A 415 -19.79 -16.14 -2.07
N ALA A 416 -20.55 -15.22 -1.46
CA ALA A 416 -21.84 -15.52 -0.87
C ALA A 416 -22.85 -16.00 -1.90
N HIS A 417 -22.90 -15.35 -3.08
CA HIS A 417 -23.78 -15.79 -4.17
C HIS A 417 -23.45 -17.21 -4.64
N GLN A 418 -22.16 -17.49 -4.86
CA GLN A 418 -21.69 -18.83 -5.29
C GLN A 418 -21.96 -19.94 -4.27
N ASN A 419 -22.09 -19.59 -2.98
CA ASN A 419 -22.41 -20.50 -1.89
C ASN A 419 -23.89 -20.48 -1.50
N LYS A 420 -24.77 -19.88 -2.32
CA LYS A 420 -26.24 -19.77 -2.08
C LYS A 420 -26.57 -19.10 -0.73
N ALA A 421 -25.72 -18.17 -0.29
CA ALA A 421 -25.81 -17.47 0.98
C ALA A 421 -26.03 -15.93 0.79
N LEU A 422 -26.59 -15.55 -0.37
CA LEU A 422 -26.96 -14.19 -0.72
C LEU A 422 -28.47 -14.11 -0.90
N ASP A 423 -29.15 -13.31 -0.08
CA ASP A 423 -30.56 -13.00 -0.21
C ASP A 423 -30.76 -11.76 -1.11
N LYS A 424 -31.13 -12.00 -2.37
CA LYS A 424 -31.36 -10.92 -3.33
C LYS A 424 -32.60 -10.06 -3.00
N LYS A 425 -33.56 -10.57 -2.19
CA LYS A 425 -34.72 -9.76 -1.77
C LYS A 425 -34.25 -8.60 -0.91
N VAL A 426 -33.42 -8.86 0.10
CA VAL A 426 -32.81 -7.81 0.93
C VAL A 426 -32.07 -6.77 0.09
N PHE A 427 -31.38 -7.20 -0.97
CA PHE A 427 -30.69 -6.26 -1.87
C PHE A 427 -31.65 -5.33 -2.61
N TYR A 428 -32.84 -5.79 -3.01
CA TYR A 428 -33.77 -5.01 -3.81
C TYR A 428 -34.88 -4.33 -2.98
N GLU A 429 -35.21 -4.80 -1.78
CA GLU A 429 -36.26 -4.29 -0.90
C GLU A 429 -35.81 -3.13 0.00
N THR A 430 -34.53 -3.06 0.40
CA THR A 430 -34.00 -2.00 1.28
C THR A 430 -33.47 -0.82 0.46
N GLU A 431 -34.06 0.35 0.61
CA GLU A 431 -33.52 1.63 0.14
C GLU A 431 -32.52 2.23 1.13
#